data_9c1a3bdd5358007aaddbf0b5a41b2d06
#
_entry.id   9c1a3bdd5358007aaddbf0b5a41b2d06
#
_cell.length_a   1.000
_cell.length_b   1.000
_cell.length_c   1.000
_cell.angle_alpha   90.00
_cell.angle_beta   90.00
_cell.angle_gamma   90.00
#
_symmetry.space_group_name_H-M   'P 1'
#
loop_
_entity.id
_entity.type
_entity.pdbx_description
1 polymer ?
#
loop_
_entity_poly.entity_id
_entity_poly.type
_entity_poly.pdbx_seq_one_letter_code
_entity_poly.pdbx_strand_id
1 'polypeptide(L)'
;KAISSCNPLMGVRFISLNPRETIARLLIIFSVVFESIRFFALIPYDEFLFGTVWNPQFEGAERAGSGQEGLSQYGAIPLFAGTFLISIIALCVSVPVGLFSAIYLCEYATTKERAFFKPLLEILAGIPTVVYGFFAALTVAPFLRSTGSIFGLDVASESALAAGLVMGIMIIPFISSLSDDVINAVPQSLRDAGYGLGSTKNETVMKIVLPAALPGVVASIILAVSRAVGETMIVV
;
A
#
# COMPACT_ATOMS: atom_id res chain seq x y z
N LYS A 1 -39.79 -18.46 -24.76
CA LYS A 1 -39.01 -19.54 -25.40
C LYS A 1 -37.67 -18.99 -25.84
N ALA A 2 -36.66 -19.12 -25.02
CA ALA A 2 -35.25 -19.26 -25.39
C ALA A 2 -34.50 -19.56 -24.09
N ILE A 3 -34.43 -20.83 -23.76
CA ILE A 3 -33.49 -21.40 -22.81
C ILE A 3 -32.20 -21.56 -23.63
N SER A 4 -31.25 -20.66 -23.53
CA SER A 4 -29.91 -20.85 -24.08
C SER A 4 -28.95 -21.19 -22.94
N SER A 5 -28.65 -22.48 -22.91
CA SER A 5 -27.47 -23.17 -22.37
C SER A 5 -26.43 -22.28 -21.66
N CYS A 6 -26.44 -22.34 -20.34
CA CYS A 6 -25.33 -21.95 -19.49
C CYS A 6 -24.19 -22.96 -19.71
N ASN A 7 -23.12 -22.55 -20.39
CA ASN A 7 -21.93 -23.37 -20.62
C ASN A 7 -20.96 -23.14 -19.44
N PRO A 8 -20.75 -24.14 -18.54
CA PRO A 8 -19.99 -23.95 -17.29
C PRO A 8 -18.46 -23.91 -17.47
N LEU A 9 -17.96 -23.85 -18.69
CA LEU A 9 -16.51 -23.84 -18.99
C LEU A 9 -15.93 -22.50 -19.39
N MET A 10 -16.64 -21.38 -19.22
CA MET A 10 -16.15 -20.04 -19.59
C MET A 10 -15.76 -19.18 -18.37
N GLY A 11 -15.02 -19.77 -17.43
CA GLY A 11 -14.36 -19.00 -16.37
C GLY A 11 -13.02 -18.38 -16.76
N VAL A 12 -12.48 -18.70 -17.92
CA VAL A 12 -11.31 -18.02 -18.48
C VAL A 12 -11.80 -17.00 -19.48
N ARG A 13 -12.07 -15.78 -19.04
CA ARG A 13 -12.09 -14.65 -19.97
C ARG A 13 -10.72 -14.64 -20.65
N PHE A 14 -10.66 -15.15 -21.86
CA PHE A 14 -9.62 -14.73 -22.79
C PHE A 14 -9.72 -13.21 -22.84
N ILE A 15 -8.79 -12.54 -22.15
CA ILE A 15 -8.55 -11.11 -22.33
C ILE A 15 -8.38 -10.99 -23.84
N SER A 16 -9.33 -10.35 -24.52
CA SER A 16 -9.21 -10.03 -25.93
C SER A 16 -7.96 -9.15 -26.00
N LEU A 17 -6.84 -9.78 -26.33
CA LEU A 17 -5.55 -9.11 -26.48
C LEU A 17 -5.70 -8.20 -27.69
N ASN A 18 -6.09 -6.95 -27.44
CA ASN A 18 -6.01 -5.92 -28.46
C ASN A 18 -4.55 -5.91 -28.94
N PRO A 19 -4.27 -6.24 -30.22
CA PRO A 19 -2.89 -6.38 -30.70
C PRO A 19 -2.04 -5.15 -30.39
N ARG A 20 -2.64 -3.97 -30.38
CA ARG A 20 -1.97 -2.71 -30.03
C ARG A 20 -1.52 -2.65 -28.57
N GLU A 21 -2.37 -3.10 -27.65
CA GLU A 21 -2.01 -3.14 -26.21
C GLU A 21 -0.93 -4.18 -25.92
N THR A 22 -1.01 -5.32 -26.58
CA THR A 22 -0.02 -6.38 -26.45
C THR A 22 1.34 -5.92 -26.99
N ILE A 23 1.37 -5.29 -28.16
CA ILE A 23 2.59 -4.72 -28.73
C ILE A 23 3.16 -3.64 -27.82
N ALA A 24 2.32 -2.72 -27.30
CA ALA A 24 2.78 -1.67 -26.38
C ALA A 24 3.41 -2.26 -25.11
N ARG A 25 2.79 -3.27 -24.50
CA ARG A 25 3.33 -3.97 -23.33
C ARG A 25 4.65 -4.67 -23.63
N LEU A 26 4.75 -5.35 -24.76
CA LEU A 26 5.99 -6.02 -25.20
C LEU A 26 7.11 -5.01 -25.45
N LEU A 27 6.80 -3.86 -26.07
CA LEU A 27 7.79 -2.79 -26.29
C LEU A 27 8.30 -2.20 -24.99
N ILE A 28 7.43 -1.98 -24.00
CA ILE A 28 7.84 -1.52 -22.66
C ILE A 28 8.76 -2.55 -22.00
N ILE A 29 8.36 -3.82 -21.99
CA ILE A 29 9.20 -4.89 -21.40
C ILE A 29 10.54 -4.96 -22.09
N PHE A 30 10.57 -4.93 -23.43
CA PHE A 30 11.79 -4.98 -24.22
C PHE A 30 12.70 -3.78 -23.94
N SER A 31 12.14 -2.57 -23.85
CA SER A 31 12.89 -1.37 -23.52
C SER A 31 13.52 -1.47 -22.12
N VAL A 32 12.75 -1.88 -21.11
CA VAL A 32 13.27 -2.05 -19.74
C VAL A 32 14.37 -3.11 -19.68
N VAL A 33 14.16 -4.25 -20.31
CA VAL A 33 15.17 -5.34 -20.35
C VAL A 33 16.44 -4.88 -21.06
N PHE A 34 16.31 -4.19 -22.19
CA PHE A 34 17.45 -3.69 -22.96
C PHE A 34 18.29 -2.70 -22.15
N GLU A 35 17.64 -1.71 -21.52
CA GLU A 35 18.33 -0.74 -20.67
C GLU A 35 18.94 -1.38 -19.42
N SER A 36 18.26 -2.38 -18.84
CA SER A 36 18.79 -3.14 -17.70
C SER A 36 20.06 -3.92 -18.06
N ILE A 37 20.09 -4.59 -19.22
CA ILE A 37 21.30 -5.32 -19.69
C ILE A 37 22.44 -4.31 -19.90
N ARG A 38 22.17 -3.16 -20.48
CA ARG A 38 23.17 -2.12 -20.70
C ARG A 38 23.71 -1.55 -19.40
N PHE A 39 22.84 -1.33 -18.41
CA PHE A 39 23.21 -0.89 -17.08
C PHE A 39 24.14 -1.87 -16.38
N PHE A 40 23.78 -3.17 -16.34
CA PHE A 40 24.59 -4.20 -15.71
C PHE A 40 25.86 -4.61 -16.50
N ALA A 41 26.00 -4.14 -17.74
CA ALA A 41 27.27 -4.21 -18.45
C ALA A 41 28.30 -3.18 -17.96
N LEU A 42 27.83 -2.09 -17.35
CA LEU A 42 28.65 -1.00 -16.81
C LEU A 42 28.90 -1.12 -15.30
N ILE A 43 27.91 -1.65 -14.56
CA ILE A 43 27.95 -1.75 -13.10
C ILE A 43 27.90 -3.21 -12.67
N PRO A 44 28.87 -3.71 -11.87
CA PRO A 44 28.85 -5.06 -11.37
C PRO A 44 27.67 -5.30 -10.41
N TYR A 45 27.11 -6.52 -10.47
CA TYR A 45 25.92 -6.91 -9.70
C TYR A 45 26.12 -6.84 -8.18
N ASP A 46 27.32 -7.14 -7.70
CA ASP A 46 27.71 -7.11 -6.30
C ASP A 46 27.71 -5.67 -5.76
N GLU A 47 28.23 -4.72 -6.52
CA GLU A 47 28.22 -3.30 -6.14
C GLU A 47 26.78 -2.74 -6.12
N PHE A 48 25.95 -3.10 -7.10
CA PHE A 48 24.55 -2.70 -7.13
C PHE A 48 23.75 -3.27 -5.96
N LEU A 49 23.87 -4.57 -5.68
CA LEU A 49 23.05 -5.23 -4.65
C LEU A 49 23.49 -4.90 -3.22
N PHE A 50 24.79 -4.72 -2.98
CA PHE A 50 25.35 -4.49 -1.64
C PHE A 50 25.86 -3.08 -1.42
N GLY A 51 25.78 -2.21 -2.41
CA GLY A 51 26.13 -0.79 -2.27
C GLY A 51 25.24 -0.09 -1.24
N THR A 52 25.87 0.72 -0.39
CA THR A 52 25.19 1.45 0.70
C THR A 52 24.95 2.93 0.36
N VAL A 53 25.37 3.38 -0.81
CA VAL A 53 25.20 4.78 -1.24
C VAL A 53 24.47 4.81 -2.58
N TRP A 54 23.44 5.65 -2.67
CA TRP A 54 22.68 5.89 -3.87
C TRP A 54 22.86 7.35 -4.30
N ASN A 55 23.63 7.58 -5.36
CA ASN A 55 23.91 8.90 -5.92
C ASN A 55 23.92 8.88 -7.45
N PRO A 56 22.75 8.79 -8.11
CA PRO A 56 22.66 8.71 -9.57
C PRO A 56 22.91 10.06 -10.29
N GLN A 57 22.88 11.18 -9.56
CA GLN A 57 22.88 12.53 -10.16
C GLN A 57 24.25 13.06 -10.59
N PHE A 58 25.31 12.33 -10.34
CA PHE A 58 26.69 12.79 -10.59
C PHE A 58 27.37 12.16 -11.80
N GLU A 59 26.64 11.44 -12.65
CA GLU A 59 27.17 11.06 -13.96
C GLU A 59 27.32 12.30 -14.84
N GLY A 60 28.54 12.77 -15.00
CA GLY A 60 28.90 13.88 -15.87
C GLY A 60 29.09 15.24 -15.21
N ALA A 61 28.88 15.40 -13.93
CA ALA A 61 29.33 16.57 -13.21
C ALA A 61 30.82 16.40 -12.88
N GLU A 62 31.69 16.79 -13.82
CA GLU A 62 33.07 17.10 -13.51
C GLU A 62 33.06 18.13 -12.36
N ARG A 63 33.40 17.69 -11.17
CA ARG A 63 33.67 18.60 -10.06
C ARG A 63 34.89 19.40 -10.45
N ALA A 64 34.66 20.54 -11.09
CA ALA A 64 35.69 21.54 -11.28
C ALA A 64 36.28 21.88 -9.90
N GLY A 65 37.41 21.26 -9.54
CA GLY A 65 38.25 21.68 -8.43
C GLY A 65 38.49 20.73 -7.26
N SER A 66 37.92 19.55 -7.21
CA SER A 66 38.22 18.65 -6.09
C SER A 66 38.67 17.23 -6.54
N GLY A 67 39.78 17.06 -7.15
CA GLY A 67 40.48 15.79 -7.51
C GLY A 67 39.96 14.40 -7.02
N GLN A 68 38.69 14.29 -6.67
CA GLN A 68 37.99 13.05 -6.40
C GLN A 68 37.11 12.74 -7.61
N GLU A 69 37.50 11.73 -8.35
CA GLU A 69 36.63 11.07 -9.33
C GLU A 69 35.30 10.74 -8.63
N GLY A 70 34.25 11.45 -9.00
CA GLY A 70 32.91 11.19 -8.49
C GLY A 70 32.41 9.89 -9.10
N LEU A 71 32.79 8.75 -8.50
CA LEU A 71 32.19 7.46 -8.79
C LEU A 71 30.68 7.57 -8.50
N SER A 72 29.88 7.49 -9.55
CA SER A 72 28.44 7.28 -9.44
C SER A 72 28.21 5.98 -8.70
N GLN A 73 27.61 6.05 -7.53
CA GLN A 73 27.38 4.90 -6.68
C GLN A 73 25.90 4.51 -6.77
N TYR A 74 25.64 3.31 -7.25
CA TYR A 74 24.27 2.77 -7.45
C TYR A 74 23.98 1.64 -6.47
N GLY A 75 23.99 1.92 -5.16
CA GLY A 75 23.66 0.92 -4.16
C GLY A 75 22.14 0.76 -3.98
N ALA A 76 21.62 -0.47 -4.03
CA ALA A 76 20.20 -0.74 -3.86
C ALA A 76 19.76 -0.77 -2.39
N ILE A 77 20.67 -0.98 -1.42
CA ILE A 77 20.34 -1.10 0.01
C ILE A 77 19.56 0.12 0.54
N PRO A 78 19.95 1.39 0.27
CA PRO A 78 19.19 2.53 0.75
C PRO A 78 17.76 2.60 0.22
N LEU A 79 17.53 2.16 -1.03
CA LEU A 79 16.19 2.12 -1.62
C LEU A 79 15.30 1.10 -0.91
N PHE A 80 15.81 -0.11 -0.67
CA PHE A 80 15.07 -1.12 0.09
C PHE A 80 14.82 -0.68 1.53
N ALA A 81 15.82 -0.14 2.21
CA ALA A 81 15.69 0.33 3.58
C ALA A 81 14.64 1.46 3.69
N GLY A 82 14.65 2.42 2.77
CA GLY A 82 13.65 3.49 2.71
C GLY A 82 12.24 2.97 2.49
N THR A 83 12.07 2.08 1.50
CA THR A 83 10.76 1.46 1.20
C THR A 83 10.21 0.67 2.40
N PHE A 84 11.05 -0.14 3.05
CA PHE A 84 10.65 -0.89 4.24
C PHE A 84 10.28 0.03 5.41
N LEU A 85 11.08 1.05 5.67
CA LEU A 85 10.83 2.00 6.76
C LEU A 85 9.49 2.71 6.56
N ILE A 86 9.24 3.27 5.38
CA ILE A 86 8.00 3.98 5.05
C ILE A 86 6.80 3.02 5.12
N SER A 87 6.95 1.80 4.58
CA SER A 87 5.88 0.78 4.62
C SER A 87 5.54 0.36 6.05
N ILE A 88 6.54 0.18 6.92
CA ILE A 88 6.30 -0.17 8.33
C ILE A 88 5.54 0.96 9.04
N ILE A 89 5.94 2.22 8.86
CA ILE A 89 5.24 3.37 9.45
C ILE A 89 3.79 3.41 8.97
N ALA A 90 3.58 3.25 7.65
CA ALA A 90 2.24 3.25 7.06
C ALA A 90 1.36 2.13 7.61
N LEU A 91 1.90 0.91 7.74
CA LEU A 91 1.17 -0.25 8.26
C LEU A 91 0.88 -0.14 9.76
N CYS A 92 1.81 0.40 10.55
CA CYS A 92 1.58 0.65 11.97
C CYS A 92 0.38 1.56 12.23
N VAL A 93 0.07 2.46 11.30
CA VAL A 93 -1.10 3.34 11.38
C VAL A 93 -2.33 2.68 10.75
N SER A 94 -2.18 2.18 9.52
CA SER A 94 -3.31 1.74 8.71
C SER A 94 -3.93 0.42 9.18
N VAL A 95 -3.14 -0.53 9.70
CA VAL A 95 -3.67 -1.82 10.14
C VAL A 95 -4.59 -1.68 11.35
N PRO A 96 -4.18 -1.06 12.47
CA PRO A 96 -5.08 -0.94 13.61
C PRO A 96 -6.30 -0.07 13.27
N VAL A 97 -6.12 1.09 12.65
CA VAL A 97 -7.24 1.99 12.34
C VAL A 97 -8.19 1.36 11.33
N GLY A 98 -7.68 0.74 10.27
CA GLY A 98 -8.49 0.06 9.24
C GLY A 98 -9.27 -1.13 9.80
N LEU A 99 -8.63 -1.95 10.65
CA LEU A 99 -9.29 -3.11 11.25
C LEU A 99 -10.37 -2.68 12.26
N PHE A 100 -10.08 -1.72 13.14
CA PHE A 100 -11.09 -1.20 14.06
C PHE A 100 -12.26 -0.54 13.33
N SER A 101 -11.99 0.18 12.24
CA SER A 101 -13.03 0.74 11.38
C SER A 101 -13.90 -0.36 10.77
N ALA A 102 -13.30 -1.43 10.25
CA ALA A 102 -14.04 -2.57 9.68
C ALA A 102 -14.94 -3.25 10.72
N ILE A 103 -14.40 -3.55 11.91
CA ILE A 103 -15.16 -4.17 13.00
C ILE A 103 -16.32 -3.27 13.42
N TYR A 104 -16.07 -1.96 13.55
CA TYR A 104 -17.12 -1.00 13.91
C TYR A 104 -18.22 -0.96 12.86
N LEU A 105 -17.87 -0.83 11.59
CA LEU A 105 -18.84 -0.75 10.49
C LEU A 105 -19.64 -2.03 10.31
N CYS A 106 -19.01 -3.20 10.51
CA CYS A 106 -19.67 -4.49 10.37
C CYS A 106 -20.62 -4.79 11.53
N GLU A 107 -20.16 -4.58 12.76
CA GLU A 107 -20.83 -5.10 13.95
C GLU A 107 -21.58 -4.05 14.76
N TYR A 108 -21.09 -2.81 14.81
CA TYR A 108 -21.62 -1.79 15.73
C TYR A 108 -22.37 -0.66 15.04
N ALA A 109 -22.02 -0.35 13.80
CA ALA A 109 -22.61 0.77 13.08
C ALA A 109 -24.09 0.54 12.78
N THR A 110 -24.88 1.59 12.94
CA THR A 110 -26.27 1.59 12.49
C THR A 110 -26.33 1.60 10.96
N THR A 111 -27.48 1.21 10.39
CA THR A 111 -27.67 1.23 8.93
C THR A 111 -27.40 2.60 8.31
N LYS A 112 -27.72 3.69 9.04
CA LYS A 112 -27.48 5.06 8.58
C LYS A 112 -26.00 5.42 8.61
N GLU A 113 -25.29 5.06 9.67
CA GLU A 113 -23.85 5.29 9.79
C GLU A 113 -23.08 4.51 8.72
N ARG A 114 -23.41 3.23 8.52
CA ARG A 114 -22.80 2.41 7.48
C ARG A 114 -23.05 2.98 6.08
N ALA A 115 -24.28 3.45 5.81
CA ALA A 115 -24.62 4.07 4.53
C ALA A 115 -23.87 5.39 4.28
N PHE A 116 -23.39 6.07 5.32
CA PHE A 116 -22.59 7.29 5.20
C PHE A 116 -21.09 6.99 5.12
N PHE A 117 -20.55 6.17 6.03
CA PHE A 117 -19.11 5.94 6.12
C PHE A 117 -18.57 5.04 5.00
N LYS A 118 -19.33 4.04 4.52
CA LYS A 118 -18.85 3.14 3.47
C LYS A 118 -18.56 3.89 2.16
N PRO A 119 -19.46 4.74 1.62
CA PRO A 119 -19.13 5.56 0.45
C PRO A 119 -18.00 6.56 0.71
N LEU A 120 -17.87 7.10 1.92
CA LEU A 120 -16.78 8.02 2.26
C LEU A 120 -15.41 7.32 2.15
N LEU A 121 -15.29 6.10 2.66
CA LEU A 121 -14.08 5.28 2.52
C LEU A 121 -13.79 4.95 1.05
N GLU A 122 -14.83 4.66 0.24
CA GLU A 122 -14.68 4.39 -1.18
C GLU A 122 -14.19 5.63 -1.96
N ILE A 123 -14.70 6.83 -1.62
CA ILE A 123 -14.22 8.09 -2.20
C ILE A 123 -12.75 8.33 -1.84
N LEU A 124 -12.37 8.13 -0.57
CA LEU A 124 -10.98 8.25 -0.12
C LEU A 124 -10.05 7.28 -0.87
N ALA A 125 -10.48 6.04 -1.06
CA ALA A 125 -9.73 5.04 -1.82
C ALA A 125 -9.58 5.41 -3.30
N GLY A 126 -10.49 6.21 -3.85
CA GLY A 126 -10.50 6.67 -5.24
C GLY A 126 -9.64 7.90 -5.52
N ILE A 127 -9.12 8.58 -4.50
CA ILE A 127 -8.26 9.75 -4.69
C ILE A 127 -6.94 9.32 -5.34
N PRO A 128 -6.47 10.00 -6.42
CA PRO A 128 -5.18 9.72 -7.04
C PRO A 128 -4.01 9.85 -6.05
N THR A 129 -3.08 8.90 -6.06
CA THR A 129 -1.96 8.84 -5.11
C THR A 129 -1.07 10.07 -5.15
N VAL A 130 -0.95 10.71 -6.33
CA VAL A 130 -0.22 11.98 -6.51
C VAL A 130 -0.77 13.10 -5.61
N VAL A 131 -2.10 13.16 -5.40
CA VAL A 131 -2.73 14.15 -4.51
C VAL A 131 -2.29 13.94 -3.07
N TYR A 132 -2.21 12.68 -2.64
CA TYR A 132 -1.68 12.34 -1.32
C TYR A 132 -0.21 12.72 -1.17
N GLY A 133 0.61 12.54 -2.21
CA GLY A 133 2.01 12.99 -2.23
C GLY A 133 2.16 14.50 -2.05
N PHE A 134 1.39 15.29 -2.81
CA PHE A 134 1.35 16.75 -2.63
C PHE A 134 0.86 17.16 -1.23
N PHE A 135 -0.15 16.49 -0.71
CA PHE A 135 -0.63 16.74 0.65
C PHE A 135 0.45 16.43 1.70
N ALA A 136 1.19 15.33 1.53
CA ALA A 136 2.31 14.98 2.38
C ALA A 136 3.38 16.09 2.38
N ALA A 137 3.81 16.54 1.20
CA ALA A 137 4.87 17.52 1.05
C ALA A 137 4.48 18.93 1.52
N LEU A 138 3.26 19.40 1.17
CA LEU A 138 2.84 20.77 1.42
C LEU A 138 2.18 21.00 2.77
N THR A 139 1.60 19.98 3.38
CA THR A 139 0.82 20.13 4.62
C THR A 139 1.45 19.33 5.77
N VAL A 140 1.66 18.02 5.57
CA VAL A 140 2.07 17.14 6.67
C VAL A 140 3.54 17.36 7.02
N ALA A 141 4.43 17.51 6.07
CA ALA A 141 5.86 17.71 6.31
C ALA A 141 6.15 19.03 7.04
N PRO A 142 5.60 20.21 6.65
CA PRO A 142 5.76 21.44 7.43
C PRO A 142 5.14 21.38 8.84
N PHE A 143 3.99 20.70 8.98
CA PHE A 143 3.35 20.48 10.28
C PHE A 143 4.24 19.64 11.21
N LEU A 144 4.80 18.53 10.72
CA LEU A 144 5.72 17.70 11.48
C LEU A 144 7.01 18.44 11.84
N ARG A 145 7.53 19.27 10.93
CA ARG A 145 8.71 20.10 11.19
C ARG A 145 8.44 21.12 12.29
N SER A 146 7.33 21.84 12.23
CA SER A 146 6.97 22.83 13.24
C SER A 146 6.73 22.19 14.61
N THR A 147 6.09 21.01 14.64
CA THR A 147 5.88 20.25 15.87
C THR A 147 7.18 19.66 16.40
N GLY A 148 8.03 19.09 15.52
CA GLY A 148 9.34 18.53 15.89
C GLY A 148 10.26 19.57 16.50
N SER A 149 10.28 20.81 15.97
CA SER A 149 11.09 21.88 16.52
C SER A 149 10.72 22.27 17.97
N ILE A 150 9.44 22.12 18.35
CA ILE A 150 8.99 22.36 19.75
C ILE A 150 9.62 21.33 20.69
N PHE A 151 9.87 20.10 20.22
CA PHE A 151 10.50 19.03 20.98
C PHE A 151 12.04 18.99 20.80
N GLY A 152 12.61 19.96 20.12
CA GLY A 152 14.05 20.02 19.84
C GLY A 152 14.55 18.98 18.83
N LEU A 153 13.64 18.41 18.01
CA LEU A 153 13.97 17.47 16.94
C LEU A 153 14.07 18.21 15.62
N ASP A 154 15.19 18.05 14.93
CA ASP A 154 15.36 18.58 13.57
C ASP A 154 14.78 17.58 12.57
N VAL A 155 13.58 17.89 12.08
CA VAL A 155 12.86 17.04 11.12
C VAL A 155 13.10 17.56 9.71
N ALA A 156 13.71 16.74 8.85
CA ALA A 156 13.91 17.06 7.45
C ALA A 156 12.58 17.27 6.71
N SER A 157 12.60 18.12 5.66
CA SER A 157 11.40 18.36 4.81
C SER A 157 10.90 17.11 4.11
N GLU A 158 11.82 16.21 3.76
CA GLU A 158 11.54 14.92 3.11
C GLU A 158 11.60 13.79 4.13
N SER A 159 10.75 13.90 5.16
CA SER A 159 10.73 12.91 6.25
C SER A 159 9.98 11.65 5.83
N ALA A 160 10.63 10.48 5.96
CA ALA A 160 10.00 9.17 5.81
C ALA A 160 8.77 9.00 6.71
N LEU A 161 8.71 9.72 7.82
CA LEU A 161 7.57 9.74 8.74
C LEU A 161 6.37 10.45 8.11
N ALA A 162 6.57 11.58 7.43
CA ALA A 162 5.50 12.29 6.73
C ALA A 162 4.91 11.44 5.60
N ALA A 163 5.77 10.87 4.77
CA ALA A 163 5.37 9.98 3.68
C ALA A 163 4.64 8.74 4.22
N GLY A 164 5.18 8.09 5.26
CA GLY A 164 4.58 6.91 5.88
C GLY A 164 3.23 7.17 6.53
N LEU A 165 3.04 8.32 7.21
CA LEU A 165 1.74 8.69 7.79
C LEU A 165 0.67 8.90 6.72
N VAL A 166 0.99 9.65 5.67
CA VAL A 166 0.04 9.92 4.58
C VAL A 166 -0.28 8.65 3.80
N MET A 167 0.73 7.82 3.51
CA MET A 167 0.52 6.50 2.93
C MET A 167 -0.36 5.63 3.82
N GLY A 168 -0.16 5.66 5.15
CA GLY A 168 -1.01 4.98 6.11
C GLY A 168 -2.47 5.40 6.00
N ILE A 169 -2.75 6.71 5.95
CA ILE A 169 -4.11 7.25 5.78
C ILE A 169 -4.74 6.76 4.47
N MET A 170 -3.98 6.74 3.37
CA MET A 170 -4.44 6.26 2.07
C MET A 170 -4.80 4.76 2.09
N ILE A 171 -4.10 3.95 2.88
CA ILE A 171 -4.30 2.50 2.96
C ILE A 171 -5.45 2.12 3.90
N ILE A 172 -5.83 2.97 4.88
CA ILE A 172 -6.93 2.72 5.82
C ILE A 172 -8.23 2.28 5.12
N PRO A 173 -8.76 2.99 4.10
CA PRO A 173 -9.98 2.59 3.43
C PRO A 173 -9.88 1.21 2.78
N PHE A 174 -8.71 0.87 2.24
CA PHE A 174 -8.46 -0.40 1.59
C PHE A 174 -8.54 -1.56 2.59
N ILE A 175 -7.84 -1.46 3.73
CA ILE A 175 -7.92 -2.48 4.80
C ILE A 175 -9.32 -2.56 5.36
N SER A 176 -9.96 -1.42 5.63
CA SER A 176 -11.30 -1.36 6.20
C SER A 176 -12.34 -2.03 5.29
N SER A 177 -12.33 -1.74 3.98
CA SER A 177 -13.28 -2.32 3.05
C SER A 177 -13.11 -3.83 2.89
N LEU A 178 -11.86 -4.30 2.67
CA LEU A 178 -11.60 -5.73 2.53
C LEU A 178 -11.90 -6.52 3.82
N SER A 179 -11.55 -5.96 4.98
CA SER A 179 -11.83 -6.60 6.26
C SER A 179 -13.32 -6.60 6.59
N ASP A 180 -14.06 -5.54 6.26
CA ASP A 180 -15.53 -5.48 6.39
C ASP A 180 -16.19 -6.60 5.58
N ASP A 181 -15.78 -6.80 4.32
CA ASP A 181 -16.32 -7.85 3.46
C ASP A 181 -16.05 -9.25 4.01
N VAL A 182 -14.86 -9.51 4.55
CA VAL A 182 -14.48 -10.79 5.14
C VAL A 182 -15.25 -11.06 6.45
N ILE A 183 -15.38 -10.06 7.32
CA ILE A 183 -16.12 -10.18 8.59
C ILE A 183 -17.61 -10.41 8.30
N ASN A 184 -18.18 -9.77 7.29
CA ASN A 184 -19.58 -10.00 6.87
C ASN A 184 -19.80 -11.40 6.28
N ALA A 185 -18.77 -12.00 5.67
CA ALA A 185 -18.85 -13.35 5.10
C ALA A 185 -18.96 -14.46 6.16
N VAL A 186 -18.69 -14.17 7.44
CA VAL A 186 -18.85 -15.14 8.54
C VAL A 186 -20.32 -15.50 8.71
N PRO A 187 -20.68 -16.81 8.66
CA PRO A 187 -22.06 -17.26 8.74
C PRO A 187 -22.80 -16.78 9.99
N GLN A 188 -24.06 -16.33 9.81
CA GLN A 188 -24.89 -15.85 10.90
C GLN A 188 -25.14 -16.92 11.97
N SER A 189 -25.16 -18.20 11.59
CA SER A 189 -25.32 -19.30 12.51
C SER A 189 -24.25 -19.39 13.61
N LEU A 190 -23.02 -18.96 13.31
CA LEU A 190 -21.94 -18.88 14.31
C LEU A 190 -22.20 -17.76 15.33
N ARG A 191 -22.78 -16.65 14.89
CA ARG A 191 -23.15 -15.52 15.75
C ARG A 191 -24.31 -15.91 16.65
N ASP A 192 -25.34 -16.53 16.07
CA ASP A 192 -26.52 -17.00 16.79
C ASP A 192 -26.17 -18.08 17.83
N ALA A 193 -25.24 -18.97 17.50
CA ALA A 193 -24.73 -19.97 18.46
C ALA A 193 -24.04 -19.30 19.65
N GLY A 194 -23.23 -18.24 19.41
CA GLY A 194 -22.62 -17.45 20.49
C GLY A 194 -23.66 -16.81 21.41
N TYR A 195 -24.66 -16.17 20.83
CA TYR A 195 -25.76 -15.57 21.60
C TYR A 195 -26.60 -16.61 22.33
N GLY A 196 -26.81 -17.79 21.72
CA GLY A 196 -27.51 -18.90 22.36
C GLY A 196 -26.81 -19.47 23.59
N LEU A 197 -25.47 -19.35 23.66
CA LEU A 197 -24.64 -19.67 24.83
C LEU A 197 -24.59 -18.55 25.87
N GLY A 198 -25.30 -17.44 25.66
CA GLY A 198 -25.33 -16.32 26.58
C GLY A 198 -24.16 -15.35 26.45
N SER A 199 -23.37 -15.42 25.37
CA SER A 199 -22.28 -14.47 25.14
C SER A 199 -22.82 -13.08 24.85
N THR A 200 -22.12 -12.05 25.37
CA THR A 200 -22.37 -10.66 25.00
C THR A 200 -21.93 -10.40 23.55
N LYS A 201 -22.43 -9.31 22.95
CA LYS A 201 -22.07 -8.93 21.58
C LYS A 201 -20.55 -8.82 21.39
N ASN A 202 -19.86 -8.18 22.33
CA ASN A 202 -18.43 -8.01 22.28
C ASN A 202 -17.67 -9.35 22.38
N GLU A 203 -18.13 -10.25 23.24
CA GLU A 203 -17.52 -11.58 23.36
C GLU A 203 -17.74 -12.43 22.10
N THR A 204 -18.93 -12.37 21.49
CA THR A 204 -19.21 -13.05 20.23
C THR A 204 -18.30 -12.54 19.12
N VAL A 205 -18.13 -11.21 18.99
CA VAL A 205 -17.24 -10.61 17.99
C VAL A 205 -15.79 -11.03 18.22
N MET A 206 -15.28 -10.90 19.43
CA MET A 206 -13.85 -11.13 19.73
C MET A 206 -13.47 -12.61 19.78
N LYS A 207 -14.38 -13.49 20.25
CA LYS A 207 -14.07 -14.91 20.49
C LYS A 207 -14.56 -15.84 19.36
N ILE A 208 -15.53 -15.41 18.55
CA ILE A 208 -16.13 -16.25 17.51
C ILE A 208 -15.94 -15.64 16.13
N VAL A 209 -16.42 -14.40 15.91
CA VAL A 209 -16.43 -13.79 14.57
C VAL A 209 -15.02 -13.46 14.09
N LEU A 210 -14.25 -12.75 14.92
CA LEU A 210 -12.91 -12.31 14.54
C LEU A 210 -11.94 -13.48 14.31
N PRO A 211 -11.89 -14.52 15.15
CA PRO A 211 -11.09 -15.72 14.86
C PRO A 211 -11.54 -16.46 13.60
N ALA A 212 -12.85 -16.53 13.32
CA ALA A 212 -13.36 -17.14 12.09
C ALA A 212 -13.01 -16.32 10.84
N ALA A 213 -13.00 -15.00 10.93
CA ALA A 213 -12.61 -14.07 9.87
C ALA A 213 -11.09 -13.93 9.72
N LEU A 214 -10.28 -14.36 10.69
CA LEU A 214 -8.85 -14.11 10.78
C LEU A 214 -8.07 -14.44 9.48
N PRO A 215 -8.29 -15.58 8.80
CA PRO A 215 -7.57 -15.89 7.56
C PRO A 215 -7.80 -14.82 6.47
N GLY A 216 -9.02 -14.31 6.35
CA GLY A 216 -9.34 -13.27 5.37
C GLY A 216 -8.84 -11.89 5.80
N VAL A 217 -8.86 -11.57 7.10
CA VAL A 217 -8.26 -10.33 7.63
C VAL A 217 -6.75 -10.33 7.39
N VAL A 218 -6.06 -11.44 7.62
CA VAL A 218 -4.63 -11.56 7.31
C VAL A 218 -4.38 -11.39 5.81
N ALA A 219 -5.22 -11.96 4.95
CA ALA A 219 -5.11 -11.77 3.51
C ALA A 219 -5.29 -10.29 3.10
N SER A 220 -6.23 -9.56 3.71
CA SER A 220 -6.41 -8.12 3.47
C SER A 220 -5.18 -7.30 3.89
N ILE A 221 -4.55 -7.66 5.02
CA ILE A 221 -3.31 -7.01 5.47
C ILE A 221 -2.16 -7.31 4.51
N ILE A 222 -1.99 -8.56 4.04
CA ILE A 222 -0.96 -8.91 3.06
C ILE A 222 -1.13 -8.12 1.75
N LEU A 223 -2.37 -7.95 1.29
CA LEU A 223 -2.66 -7.12 0.12
C LEU A 223 -2.34 -5.64 0.37
N ALA A 224 -2.60 -5.14 1.58
CA ALA A 224 -2.22 -3.78 1.98
C ALA A 224 -0.70 -3.60 2.03
N VAL A 225 0.05 -4.58 2.53
CA VAL A 225 1.53 -4.61 2.49
C VAL A 225 2.03 -4.55 1.05
N SER A 226 1.47 -5.37 0.17
CA SER A 226 1.82 -5.37 -1.26
C SER A 226 1.58 -4.00 -1.91
N ARG A 227 0.48 -3.34 -1.56
CA ARG A 227 0.17 -1.99 -2.03
C ARG A 227 1.16 -0.96 -1.48
N ALA A 228 1.50 -1.02 -0.18
CA ALA A 228 2.46 -0.12 0.45
C ALA A 228 3.86 -0.22 -0.17
N VAL A 229 4.35 -1.44 -0.40
CA VAL A 229 5.67 -1.67 -1.02
C VAL A 229 5.68 -1.26 -2.51
N GLY A 230 4.55 -1.37 -3.19
CA GLY A 230 4.42 -1.00 -4.61
C GLY A 230 4.15 0.49 -4.86
N GLU A 231 3.99 1.30 -3.81
CA GLU A 231 3.69 2.73 -3.96
C GLU A 231 4.97 3.52 -4.27
N THR A 232 4.99 4.20 -5.41
CA THR A 232 6.15 4.97 -5.86
C THR A 232 5.91 6.48 -5.85
N MET A 233 4.64 6.92 -5.96
CA MET A 233 4.31 8.33 -6.17
C MET A 233 4.34 9.20 -4.91
N ILE A 234 4.26 8.59 -3.72
CA ILE A 234 4.31 9.31 -2.44
C ILE A 234 5.75 9.39 -1.93
N VAL A 235 6.60 8.46 -2.38
CA VAL A 235 7.98 8.31 -1.88
C VAL A 235 8.98 9.11 -2.70
N VAL A 236 8.66 9.41 -3.96
CA VAL A 236 9.45 10.25 -4.88
C VAL A 236 9.05 11.70 -4.70
#